data_3b58333db48f7cc99431a2f383aa7755
#
_entry.id   3b58333db48f7cc99431a2f383aa7755
#
_cell.length_a   1.000
_cell.length_b   1.000
_cell.length_c   1.000
_cell.angle_alpha   90.00
_cell.angle_beta   90.00
_cell.angle_gamma   90.00
#
_symmetry.space_group_name_H-M   'P 1'
#
loop_
_entity.id
_entity.type
_entity.pdbx_description
1 polymer ?
#
loop_
_entity_poly.entity_id
_entity_poly.type
_entity_poly.pdbx_seq_one_letter_code
_entity_poly.pdbx_strand_id
1 'polypeptide(L)'
;MSRTIQLSRIHALNWYGYKDSIDVDGNLLLAGVTGSGKSILMDLVQFVLVGDQRLVRFNQSATGDRSDRSLKGYCLGDTKHEENGVTQYMRQSAITYVALEFRWPNGKRFETWGLRVEYASAAESQGKVTPFFVPASLTRSDFLSVPNEKNEKFPLDYTAFKAMAESRGGRVYSEGIDTYLRDMAQNTHLNFDRGILRSLLPSAMSFTFLRSFNEFCRQFILPADKLHVSDVTDSYRTFLSYDRDLTLLNDQFVRLREIRDCFTKLTDSRRDRALARYLEAELRLEHATE
;
A
#
# COMPACT_ATOMS: atom_id res chain seq x y z
N MET A 1 14.09 -21.45 -7.37
CA MET A 1 13.01 -20.45 -7.18
C MET A 1 13.30 -19.68 -5.92
N SER A 2 13.31 -18.34 -5.98
CA SER A 2 13.52 -17.50 -4.79
C SER A 2 12.43 -17.77 -3.76
N ARG A 3 12.81 -17.85 -2.47
CA ARG A 3 11.87 -18.00 -1.34
C ARG A 3 11.41 -16.64 -0.79
N THR A 4 11.90 -15.56 -1.36
CA THR A 4 11.65 -14.19 -0.88
C THR A 4 10.83 -13.40 -1.88
N ILE A 5 10.08 -12.43 -1.37
CA ILE A 5 9.41 -11.40 -2.18
C ILE A 5 10.48 -10.58 -2.88
N GLN A 6 10.25 -10.26 -4.15
CA GLN A 6 11.21 -9.52 -4.98
C GLN A 6 10.54 -8.31 -5.62
N LEU A 7 11.29 -7.22 -5.72
CA LEU A 7 10.92 -6.10 -6.57
C LEU A 7 10.97 -6.59 -8.03
N SER A 8 9.86 -6.45 -8.75
CA SER A 8 9.73 -6.91 -10.15
C SER A 8 9.65 -5.76 -11.15
N ARG A 9 9.17 -4.59 -10.71
CA ARG A 9 9.06 -3.42 -11.59
C ARG A 9 9.05 -2.12 -10.83
N ILE A 10 9.63 -1.09 -11.42
CA ILE A 10 9.57 0.30 -10.95
C ILE A 10 8.82 1.11 -11.99
N HIS A 11 7.73 1.76 -11.59
CA HIS A 11 6.97 2.65 -12.45
C HIS A 11 7.37 4.10 -12.18
N ALA A 12 7.74 4.81 -13.22
CA ALA A 12 8.20 6.20 -13.17
C ALA A 12 7.57 7.01 -14.30
N LEU A 13 6.36 7.49 -14.10
CA LEU A 13 5.64 8.26 -15.11
C LEU A 13 5.62 9.74 -14.70
N ASN A 14 6.17 10.59 -15.56
CA ASN A 14 6.41 12.02 -15.29
C ASN A 14 7.26 12.28 -14.03
N TRP A 15 8.15 11.34 -13.69
CA TRP A 15 9.13 11.52 -12.64
C TRP A 15 10.43 12.07 -13.24
N TYR A 16 10.64 13.39 -13.16
CA TYR A 16 11.66 14.12 -13.89
C TYR A 16 11.64 13.82 -15.40
N GLY A 17 12.68 13.17 -15.94
CA GLY A 17 12.74 12.71 -17.32
C GLY A 17 12.17 11.32 -17.58
N TYR A 18 11.83 10.58 -16.55
CA TYR A 18 11.27 9.22 -16.70
C TYR A 18 9.81 9.25 -17.10
N LYS A 19 9.46 8.39 -18.06
CA LYS A 19 8.09 8.26 -18.61
C LYS A 19 7.67 6.81 -18.81
N ASP A 20 8.37 5.86 -18.19
CA ASP A 20 8.17 4.44 -18.44
C ASP A 20 8.29 3.59 -17.18
N SER A 21 8.07 2.31 -17.33
CA SER A 21 8.27 1.28 -16.32
C SER A 21 9.58 0.54 -16.57
N ILE A 22 10.30 0.23 -15.52
CA ILE A 22 11.60 -0.45 -15.55
C ILE A 22 11.42 -1.83 -14.92
N ASP A 23 11.62 -2.87 -15.69
CA ASP A 23 11.57 -4.24 -15.20
C ASP A 23 12.82 -4.55 -14.35
N VAL A 24 12.59 -5.24 -13.24
CA VAL A 24 13.63 -5.66 -12.29
C VAL A 24 13.52 -7.15 -12.09
N ASP A 25 14.62 -7.87 -12.22
CA ASP A 25 14.66 -9.32 -11.93
C ASP A 25 15.59 -9.59 -10.74
N GLY A 26 15.03 -9.43 -9.53
CA GLY A 26 15.76 -9.62 -8.28
C GLY A 26 16.62 -8.41 -7.90
N ASN A 27 17.93 -8.52 -7.98
CA ASN A 27 18.86 -7.46 -7.64
C ASN A 27 19.08 -6.52 -8.83
N LEU A 28 18.95 -5.21 -8.60
CA LEU A 28 19.17 -4.18 -9.61
C LEU A 28 20.46 -3.40 -9.30
N LEU A 29 21.39 -3.41 -10.24
CA LEU A 29 22.56 -2.53 -10.24
C LEU A 29 22.34 -1.36 -11.21
N LEU A 30 22.29 -0.14 -10.68
CA LEU A 30 22.21 1.09 -11.48
C LEU A 30 23.62 1.58 -11.80
N ALA A 31 24.08 1.35 -13.01
CA ALA A 31 25.37 1.84 -13.52
C ALA A 31 25.17 2.93 -14.57
N GLY A 32 26.11 3.84 -14.66
CA GLY A 32 26.11 4.93 -15.66
C GLY A 32 26.93 6.14 -15.22
N VAL A 33 27.14 7.08 -16.14
CA VAL A 33 27.87 8.31 -15.89
C VAL A 33 27.14 9.23 -14.92
N THR A 34 27.84 10.18 -14.33
CA THR A 34 27.23 11.23 -13.51
C THR A 34 26.18 12.00 -14.33
N GLY A 35 25.02 12.26 -13.74
CA GLY A 35 23.89 12.90 -14.44
C GLY A 35 22.93 11.96 -15.18
N SER A 36 23.23 10.66 -15.29
CA SER A 36 22.37 9.68 -16.01
C SER A 36 21.03 9.34 -15.32
N GLY A 37 20.70 9.95 -14.20
CA GLY A 37 19.40 9.75 -13.54
C GLY A 37 19.37 8.69 -12.45
N LYS A 38 20.45 7.98 -12.16
CA LYS A 38 20.51 6.92 -11.12
C LYS A 38 19.93 7.36 -9.78
N SER A 39 20.37 8.50 -9.28
CA SER A 39 19.88 9.05 -8.00
C SER A 39 18.41 9.42 -8.05
N ILE A 40 17.91 9.86 -9.21
CA ILE A 40 16.48 10.18 -9.40
C ILE A 40 15.61 8.94 -9.24
N LEU A 41 16.07 7.79 -9.73
CA LEU A 41 15.36 6.53 -9.57
C LEU A 41 15.42 6.02 -8.13
N MET A 42 16.56 6.18 -7.46
CA MET A 42 16.71 5.83 -6.04
C MET A 42 15.81 6.71 -5.16
N ASP A 43 15.71 8.00 -5.47
CA ASP A 43 14.82 8.93 -4.77
C ASP A 43 13.33 8.57 -4.96
N LEU A 44 12.97 8.01 -6.12
CA LEU A 44 11.63 7.45 -6.36
C LEU A 44 11.36 6.27 -5.41
N VAL A 45 12.28 5.31 -5.34
CA VAL A 45 12.14 4.14 -4.45
C VAL A 45 11.97 4.58 -3.01
N GLN A 46 12.82 5.51 -2.55
CA GLN A 46 12.70 6.10 -1.22
C GLN A 46 11.33 6.75 -1.01
N PHE A 47 10.86 7.54 -1.98
CA PHE A 47 9.61 8.26 -1.85
C PHE A 47 8.40 7.32 -1.72
N VAL A 48 8.35 6.24 -2.50
CA VAL A 48 7.26 5.25 -2.42
C VAL A 48 7.27 4.51 -1.08
N LEU A 49 8.46 4.12 -0.58
CA LEU A 49 8.60 3.35 0.65
C LEU A 49 8.43 4.19 1.92
N VAL A 50 8.86 5.45 1.91
CA VAL A 50 8.72 6.37 3.05
C VAL A 50 7.35 7.05 3.06
N GLY A 51 6.83 7.36 1.88
CA GLY A 51 5.51 7.91 1.66
C GLY A 51 5.31 9.37 2.08
N ASP A 52 6.14 9.92 2.95
CA ASP A 52 6.02 11.27 3.47
C ASP A 52 7.10 12.18 2.87
N GLN A 53 6.71 13.13 2.04
CA GLN A 53 7.62 14.07 1.39
C GLN A 53 8.49 14.90 2.37
N ARG A 54 8.06 15.06 3.64
CA ARG A 54 8.81 15.80 4.67
C ARG A 54 9.96 14.98 5.25
N LEU A 55 9.87 13.65 5.18
CA LEU A 55 10.88 12.72 5.69
C LEU A 55 11.84 12.27 4.60
N VAL A 56 11.40 12.30 3.35
CA VAL A 56 12.25 11.95 2.21
C VAL A 56 13.38 12.97 2.07
N ARG A 57 14.60 12.50 2.09
CA ARG A 57 15.78 13.30 1.80
C ARG A 57 16.21 13.00 0.38
N PHE A 58 15.72 13.79 -0.56
CA PHE A 58 16.19 13.69 -1.94
C PHE A 58 17.69 13.97 -2.00
N ASN A 59 18.40 13.11 -2.70
CA ASN A 59 19.87 13.04 -2.68
C ASN A 59 20.48 14.40 -3.00
N GLN A 60 21.20 14.99 -2.03
CA GLN A 60 22.01 16.17 -2.24
C GLN A 60 23.19 15.78 -3.14
N SER A 61 23.52 16.62 -4.12
CA SER A 61 24.66 16.34 -4.98
C SER A 61 25.94 16.28 -4.14
N ALA A 62 26.87 15.38 -4.52
CA ALA A 62 28.16 15.21 -3.84
C ALA A 62 29.02 16.48 -3.82
N THR A 63 28.63 17.53 -4.52
CA THR A 63 29.35 18.81 -4.65
C THR A 63 29.03 19.83 -3.55
N GLY A 64 28.20 19.47 -2.54
CA GLY A 64 27.94 20.37 -1.43
C GLY A 64 27.03 21.57 -1.74
N ASP A 65 26.77 21.84 -2.99
CA ASP A 65 25.74 22.79 -3.39
C ASP A 65 24.38 22.20 -2.97
N ARG A 66 23.62 22.96 -2.20
CA ARG A 66 22.24 22.68 -1.89
C ARG A 66 21.44 22.67 -3.18
N SER A 67 21.58 21.62 -3.98
CA SER A 67 20.61 21.40 -5.04
C SER A 67 19.32 21.05 -4.34
N ASP A 68 18.42 21.98 -4.29
CA ASP A 68 17.07 21.84 -3.72
C ASP A 68 16.26 20.90 -4.60
N ARG A 69 16.65 19.63 -4.60
CA ARG A 69 15.82 18.58 -5.20
C ARG A 69 14.57 18.47 -4.36
N SER A 70 13.48 18.87 -4.94
CA SER A 70 12.16 18.87 -4.31
C SER A 70 11.23 17.92 -5.02
N LEU A 71 10.19 17.46 -4.35
CA LEU A 71 9.12 16.68 -4.98
C LEU A 71 8.55 17.43 -6.19
N LYS A 72 8.36 18.75 -6.05
CA LYS A 72 7.93 19.64 -7.13
C LYS A 72 8.88 19.58 -8.32
N GLY A 73 10.19 19.67 -8.06
CA GLY A 73 11.22 19.59 -9.10
C GLY A 73 11.19 18.25 -9.84
N TYR A 74 10.91 17.15 -9.14
CA TYR A 74 10.76 15.86 -9.79
C TYR A 74 9.48 15.75 -10.62
N CYS A 75 8.34 16.22 -10.12
CA CYS A 75 7.08 16.13 -10.83
C CYS A 75 6.98 17.08 -12.02
N LEU A 76 7.44 18.33 -11.87
CA LEU A 76 7.38 19.33 -12.92
C LEU A 76 8.62 19.32 -13.85
N GLY A 77 9.71 18.67 -13.42
CA GLY A 77 10.96 18.64 -14.16
C GLY A 77 11.73 19.95 -14.04
N ASP A 78 12.44 20.14 -12.91
CA ASP A 78 13.30 21.32 -12.70
C ASP A 78 14.43 21.35 -13.72
N THR A 79 14.48 22.42 -14.51
CA THR A 79 15.52 22.61 -15.55
C THR A 79 16.83 23.13 -14.97
N LYS A 80 16.86 23.52 -13.70
CA LYS A 80 17.97 24.20 -13.02
C LYS A 80 18.34 25.55 -13.65
N HIS A 81 17.46 26.08 -14.47
CA HIS A 81 17.55 27.42 -14.96
C HIS A 81 16.64 28.35 -14.17
N GLU A 82 17.18 29.47 -13.74
CA GLU A 82 16.42 30.53 -13.11
C GLU A 82 16.32 31.71 -14.08
N GLU A 83 15.10 32.20 -14.28
CA GLU A 83 14.86 33.41 -15.03
C GLU A 83 14.19 34.43 -14.10
N ASN A 84 14.81 35.58 -13.89
CA ASN A 84 14.36 36.60 -12.95
C ASN A 84 14.14 36.07 -11.51
N GLY A 85 14.98 35.13 -11.04
CA GLY A 85 14.85 34.53 -9.71
C GLY A 85 13.71 33.50 -9.59
N VAL A 86 13.12 33.07 -10.71
CA VAL A 86 12.06 32.06 -10.76
C VAL A 86 12.60 30.80 -11.43
N THR A 87 12.50 29.69 -10.72
CA THR A 87 12.89 28.37 -11.25
C THR A 87 12.01 28.00 -12.44
N GLN A 88 12.64 27.62 -13.55
CA GLN A 88 11.96 27.16 -14.74
C GLN A 88 11.71 25.66 -14.69
N TYR A 89 10.51 25.24 -15.04
CA TYR A 89 10.10 23.84 -15.06
C TYR A 89 9.77 23.38 -16.48
N MET A 90 10.02 22.11 -16.78
CA MET A 90 9.66 21.48 -18.06
C MET A 90 8.14 21.44 -18.28
N ARG A 91 7.36 21.43 -17.19
CA ARG A 91 5.89 21.32 -17.20
C ARG A 91 5.28 22.38 -16.31
N GLN A 92 4.20 22.97 -16.76
CA GLN A 92 3.41 23.95 -15.95
C GLN A 92 2.45 23.26 -14.99
N SER A 93 2.04 22.04 -15.32
CA SER A 93 1.24 21.16 -14.48
C SER A 93 1.69 19.71 -14.70
N ALA A 94 1.48 18.83 -13.73
CA ALA A 94 1.82 17.43 -13.87
C ALA A 94 0.94 16.51 -13.03
N ILE A 95 0.60 15.37 -13.61
CA ILE A 95 0.17 14.18 -12.89
C ILE A 95 1.32 13.18 -13.01
N THR A 96 1.85 12.79 -11.88
CA THR A 96 3.00 11.87 -11.75
C THR A 96 2.55 10.59 -11.07
N TYR A 97 2.95 9.46 -11.61
CA TYR A 97 2.78 8.15 -10.97
C TYR A 97 4.14 7.55 -10.68
N VAL A 98 4.36 7.18 -9.43
CA VAL A 98 5.54 6.44 -8.99
C VAL A 98 5.09 5.23 -8.20
N ALA A 99 5.57 4.04 -8.58
CA ALA A 99 5.18 2.82 -7.90
C ALA A 99 6.25 1.74 -7.94
N LEU A 100 6.16 0.82 -6.98
CA LEU A 100 6.99 -0.37 -6.87
C LEU A 100 6.09 -1.60 -6.96
N GLU A 101 6.39 -2.48 -7.90
CA GLU A 101 5.71 -3.76 -8.05
C GLU A 101 6.54 -4.87 -7.41
N PHE A 102 5.91 -5.63 -6.55
CA PHE A 102 6.50 -6.77 -5.86
C PHE A 102 5.90 -8.07 -6.37
N ARG A 103 6.76 -9.07 -6.58
CA ARG A 103 6.42 -10.42 -7.00
C ARG A 103 6.68 -11.40 -5.87
N TRP A 104 5.70 -12.25 -5.58
CA TRP A 104 5.80 -13.32 -4.59
C TRP A 104 6.57 -14.53 -5.13
N PRO A 105 7.13 -15.37 -4.25
CA PRO A 105 7.97 -16.52 -4.64
C PRO A 105 7.28 -17.50 -5.59
N ASN A 106 5.96 -17.60 -5.54
CA ASN A 106 5.18 -18.48 -6.41
C ASN A 106 5.03 -17.94 -7.86
N GLY A 107 5.50 -16.71 -8.10
CA GLY A 107 5.39 -16.03 -9.39
C GLY A 107 3.96 -15.68 -9.86
N LYS A 108 2.93 -15.99 -9.06
CA LYS A 108 1.52 -15.79 -9.42
C LYS A 108 0.89 -14.57 -8.77
N ARG A 109 1.45 -14.10 -7.65
CA ARG A 109 0.95 -12.94 -6.92
C ARG A 109 1.86 -11.76 -7.14
N PHE A 110 1.25 -10.65 -7.53
CA PHE A 110 1.89 -9.35 -7.69
C PHE A 110 1.14 -8.33 -6.86
N GLU A 111 1.87 -7.35 -6.37
CA GLU A 111 1.31 -6.20 -5.67
C GLU A 111 2.05 -4.95 -6.09
N THR A 112 1.32 -3.95 -6.55
CA THR A 112 1.83 -2.64 -6.91
C THR A 112 1.45 -1.61 -5.85
N TRP A 113 2.45 -1.01 -5.24
CA TRP A 113 2.33 0.03 -4.22
C TRP A 113 2.89 1.33 -4.76
N GLY A 114 2.14 2.42 -4.65
CA GLY A 114 2.60 3.65 -5.27
C GLY A 114 1.92 4.92 -4.77
N LEU A 115 2.38 6.02 -5.34
CA LEU A 115 1.93 7.37 -5.05
C LEU A 115 1.58 8.07 -6.36
N ARG A 116 0.40 8.67 -6.41
CA ARG A 116 0.00 9.62 -7.43
C ARG A 116 0.23 11.02 -6.88
N VAL A 117 0.96 11.85 -7.59
CA VAL A 117 1.23 13.23 -7.22
C VAL A 117 0.68 14.15 -8.29
N GLU A 118 -0.06 15.14 -7.89
CA GLU A 118 -0.66 16.12 -8.79
C GLU A 118 -0.24 17.54 -8.41
N TYR A 119 0.26 18.25 -9.37
CA TYR A 119 0.45 19.70 -9.35
C TYR A 119 -0.44 20.30 -10.44
N ALA A 120 -1.47 21.03 -10.05
CA ALA A 120 -2.35 21.69 -11.01
C ALA A 120 -1.64 22.90 -11.67
N SER A 121 -0.68 23.50 -10.97
CA SER A 121 0.11 24.61 -11.48
C SER A 121 1.54 24.62 -10.90
N ALA A 122 2.47 25.14 -11.68
CA ALA A 122 3.83 25.43 -11.19
C ALA A 122 3.89 26.50 -10.09
N ALA A 123 2.80 27.23 -9.85
CA ALA A 123 2.70 28.18 -8.72
C ALA A 123 2.46 27.46 -7.37
N GLU A 124 1.96 26.23 -7.36
CA GLU A 124 1.70 25.49 -6.14
C GLU A 124 3.00 25.13 -5.42
N SER A 125 3.05 25.36 -4.10
CA SER A 125 4.19 24.99 -3.26
C SER A 125 4.21 23.52 -2.91
N GLN A 126 3.03 22.88 -2.80
CA GLN A 126 2.87 21.48 -2.44
C GLN A 126 1.91 20.78 -3.40
N GLY A 127 2.32 19.61 -3.88
CA GLY A 127 1.48 18.75 -4.70
C GLY A 127 0.54 17.89 -3.84
N LYS A 128 -0.58 17.52 -4.42
CA LYS A 128 -1.52 16.58 -3.81
C LYS A 128 -0.99 15.15 -3.99
N VAL A 129 -0.54 14.55 -2.89
CA VAL A 129 -0.07 13.15 -2.86
C VAL A 129 -1.23 12.23 -2.51
N THR A 130 -1.47 11.25 -3.35
CA THR A 130 -2.51 10.23 -3.15
C THR A 130 -1.90 8.83 -3.26
N PRO A 131 -1.78 8.11 -2.14
CA PRO A 131 -1.25 6.76 -2.14
C PRO A 131 -2.24 5.75 -2.73
N PHE A 132 -1.72 4.66 -3.29
CA PHE A 132 -2.54 3.59 -3.83
C PHE A 132 -1.88 2.21 -3.70
N PHE A 133 -2.72 1.20 -3.76
CA PHE A 133 -2.37 -0.20 -3.79
C PHE A 133 -3.20 -0.93 -4.85
N VAL A 134 -2.57 -1.80 -5.63
CA VAL A 134 -3.28 -2.67 -6.58
C VAL A 134 -2.69 -4.09 -6.48
N PRO A 135 -3.51 -5.12 -6.18
CA PRO A 135 -3.05 -6.51 -6.03
C PRO A 135 -2.87 -7.18 -7.41
N ALA A 136 -2.15 -6.52 -8.30
CA ALA A 136 -1.89 -6.98 -9.66
C ALA A 136 -0.58 -6.42 -10.20
N SER A 137 -0.05 -7.06 -11.24
CA SER A 137 1.00 -6.48 -12.07
C SER A 137 0.39 -5.39 -12.94
N LEU A 138 1.04 -4.23 -12.97
CA LEU A 138 0.66 -3.09 -13.78
C LEU A 138 1.66 -2.87 -14.90
N THR A 139 1.19 -2.30 -15.98
CA THR A 139 2.00 -1.85 -17.11
C THR A 139 1.91 -0.33 -17.24
N ARG A 140 2.79 0.27 -18.02
CA ARG A 140 2.72 1.70 -18.30
C ARG A 140 1.35 2.14 -18.80
N SER A 141 0.68 1.32 -19.62
CA SER A 141 -0.62 1.65 -20.19
C SER A 141 -1.74 1.75 -19.17
N ASP A 142 -1.60 1.10 -18.01
CA ASP A 142 -2.60 1.15 -16.94
C ASP A 142 -2.65 2.52 -16.24
N PHE A 143 -1.62 3.34 -16.40
CA PHE A 143 -1.54 4.70 -15.87
C PHE A 143 -1.90 5.77 -16.89
N LEU A 144 -2.20 5.39 -18.14
CA LEU A 144 -2.40 6.31 -19.23
C LEU A 144 -3.81 6.21 -19.79
N SER A 145 -4.34 7.33 -20.26
CA SER A 145 -5.62 7.40 -20.94
C SER A 145 -5.58 6.65 -22.29
N VAL A 146 -6.75 6.36 -22.82
CA VAL A 146 -6.90 5.98 -24.23
C VAL A 146 -6.32 7.11 -25.10
N PRO A 147 -5.63 6.79 -26.20
CA PRO A 147 -5.09 7.81 -27.10
C PRO A 147 -6.20 8.75 -27.58
N ASN A 148 -5.89 10.06 -27.62
CA ASN A 148 -6.77 11.04 -28.25
C ASN A 148 -6.66 10.98 -29.80
N GLU A 149 -7.37 11.85 -30.49
CA GLU A 149 -7.35 11.95 -31.97
C GLU A 149 -5.94 12.20 -32.54
N LYS A 150 -5.04 12.78 -31.75
CA LYS A 150 -3.63 13.01 -32.10
C LYS A 150 -2.71 11.86 -31.68
N ASN A 151 -3.26 10.73 -31.25
CA ASN A 151 -2.53 9.58 -30.73
C ASN A 151 -1.69 9.88 -29.47
N GLU A 152 -2.05 10.92 -28.71
CA GLU A 152 -1.40 11.30 -27.48
C GLU A 152 -2.06 10.61 -26.30
N LYS A 153 -1.27 10.13 -25.35
CA LYS A 153 -1.72 9.50 -24.11
C LYS A 153 -1.32 10.38 -22.94
N PHE A 154 -2.28 10.66 -22.07
CA PHE A 154 -2.08 11.47 -20.87
C PHE A 154 -2.18 10.58 -19.63
N PRO A 155 -1.49 10.94 -18.54
CA PRO A 155 -1.69 10.25 -17.26
C PRO A 155 -3.15 10.33 -16.83
N LEU A 156 -3.68 9.23 -16.30
CA LEU A 156 -5.06 9.17 -15.80
C LEU A 156 -5.28 10.23 -14.73
N ASP A 157 -6.46 10.84 -14.74
CA ASP A 157 -6.90 11.67 -13.64
C ASP A 157 -7.25 10.82 -12.40
N TYR A 158 -7.59 11.48 -11.30
CA TYR A 158 -7.90 10.79 -10.05
C TYR A 158 -9.07 9.81 -10.20
N THR A 159 -10.14 10.21 -10.88
CA THR A 159 -11.38 9.43 -11.00
C THR A 159 -11.17 8.19 -11.86
N ALA A 160 -10.55 8.35 -13.02
CA ALA A 160 -10.25 7.26 -13.94
C ALA A 160 -9.25 6.26 -13.30
N PHE A 161 -8.22 6.78 -12.63
CA PHE A 161 -7.26 5.92 -11.95
C PHE A 161 -7.89 5.15 -10.78
N LYS A 162 -8.72 5.81 -9.97
CA LYS A 162 -9.45 5.16 -8.88
C LYS A 162 -10.33 4.03 -9.40
N ALA A 163 -11.11 4.27 -10.45
CA ALA A 163 -11.95 3.25 -11.07
C ALA A 163 -11.12 2.06 -11.59
N MET A 164 -9.98 2.31 -12.24
CA MET A 164 -9.07 1.26 -12.69
C MET A 164 -8.51 0.45 -11.51
N ALA A 165 -8.03 1.11 -10.45
CA ALA A 165 -7.49 0.44 -9.28
C ALA A 165 -8.54 -0.43 -8.58
N GLU A 166 -9.75 0.10 -8.34
CA GLU A 166 -10.87 -0.60 -7.71
C GLU A 166 -11.36 -1.79 -8.55
N SER A 167 -11.39 -1.67 -9.88
CA SER A 167 -11.76 -2.77 -10.79
C SER A 167 -10.82 -3.97 -10.70
N ARG A 168 -9.60 -3.76 -10.23
CA ARG A 168 -8.60 -4.81 -9.99
C ARG A 168 -8.48 -5.22 -8.53
N GLY A 169 -9.43 -4.83 -7.68
CA GLY A 169 -9.42 -5.11 -6.25
C GLY A 169 -8.43 -4.26 -5.45
N GLY A 170 -7.95 -3.18 -6.05
CA GLY A 170 -7.04 -2.23 -5.41
C GLY A 170 -7.75 -1.19 -4.56
N ARG A 171 -6.96 -0.34 -3.93
CA ARG A 171 -7.43 0.74 -3.04
C ARG A 171 -6.64 2.01 -3.30
N VAL A 172 -7.35 3.14 -3.31
CA VAL A 172 -6.77 4.48 -3.28
C VAL A 172 -7.00 5.05 -1.89
N TYR A 173 -5.93 5.50 -1.23
CA TYR A 173 -5.98 5.97 0.15
C TYR A 173 -6.29 7.46 0.20
N SER A 174 -7.53 7.80 0.53
CA SER A 174 -7.95 9.17 0.81
C SER A 174 -7.66 9.61 2.25
N GLU A 175 -7.45 8.64 3.15
CA GLU A 175 -7.26 8.83 4.58
C GLU A 175 -5.83 9.25 4.95
N GLY A 176 -4.91 9.24 3.97
CA GLY A 176 -3.54 9.69 4.13
C GLY A 176 -2.49 8.58 4.11
N ILE A 177 -1.24 9.02 4.25
CA ILE A 177 -0.06 8.20 4.06
C ILE A 177 0.14 7.15 5.17
N ASP A 178 -0.30 7.44 6.40
CA ASP A 178 -0.07 6.52 7.52
C ASP A 178 -0.89 5.22 7.38
N THR A 179 -2.10 5.29 6.84
CA THR A 179 -2.90 4.10 6.54
C THR A 179 -2.27 3.28 5.44
N TYR A 180 -1.79 3.91 4.38
CA TYR A 180 -1.06 3.27 3.29
C TYR A 180 0.19 2.54 3.79
N LEU A 181 1.02 3.19 4.61
CA LEU A 181 2.25 2.60 5.16
C LEU A 181 1.95 1.46 6.14
N ARG A 182 0.89 1.58 6.92
CA ARG A 182 0.45 0.51 7.81
C ARG A 182 0.00 -0.70 7.01
N ASP A 183 -0.80 -0.50 5.97
CA ASP A 183 -1.27 -1.58 5.13
C ASP A 183 -0.11 -2.24 4.37
N MET A 184 0.83 -1.47 3.84
CA MET A 184 2.03 -1.99 3.20
C MET A 184 2.89 -2.82 4.16
N ALA A 185 3.04 -2.40 5.41
CA ALA A 185 3.87 -3.09 6.41
C ALA A 185 3.21 -4.32 7.01
N GLN A 186 1.90 -4.31 7.22
CA GLN A 186 1.18 -5.31 8.01
C GLN A 186 0.31 -6.25 7.17
N ASN A 187 -0.37 -5.72 6.17
CA ASN A 187 -1.34 -6.48 5.38
C ASN A 187 -0.70 -7.19 4.18
N THR A 188 0.48 -6.77 3.79
CA THR A 188 1.31 -7.50 2.83
C THR A 188 2.37 -8.26 3.60
N HIS A 189 2.75 -9.41 3.12
CA HIS A 189 3.82 -10.19 3.72
C HIS A 189 5.22 -9.53 3.56
N LEU A 190 5.28 -8.23 3.25
CA LEU A 190 6.52 -7.46 3.23
C LEU A 190 7.11 -7.35 4.65
N ASN A 191 6.24 -7.29 5.66
CA ASN A 191 6.55 -7.38 7.09
C ASN A 191 7.81 -6.60 7.50
N PHE A 192 7.80 -5.29 7.30
CA PHE A 192 8.89 -4.41 7.71
C PHE A 192 8.46 -3.47 8.84
N ASP A 193 9.42 -3.08 9.68
CA ASP A 193 9.18 -2.04 10.67
C ASP A 193 9.15 -0.66 10.01
N ARG A 194 8.00 0.03 10.11
CA ARG A 194 7.79 1.37 9.53
C ARG A 194 8.70 2.42 10.13
N GLY A 195 8.94 2.35 11.43
CA GLY A 195 9.79 3.30 12.15
C GLY A 195 11.23 3.19 11.67
N ILE A 196 11.73 1.96 11.59
CA ILE A 196 13.06 1.66 11.07
C ILE A 196 13.18 2.11 9.62
N LEU A 197 12.23 1.76 8.76
CA LEU A 197 12.30 2.13 7.35
C LEU A 197 12.29 3.66 7.16
N ARG A 198 11.42 4.38 7.87
CA ARG A 198 11.32 5.85 7.78
C ARG A 198 12.57 6.58 8.32
N SER A 199 13.31 5.99 9.23
CA SER A 199 14.54 6.57 9.79
C SER A 199 15.78 6.16 9.02
N LEU A 200 15.91 4.85 8.70
CA LEU A 200 17.10 4.30 8.07
C LEU A 200 17.20 4.65 6.59
N LEU A 201 16.10 4.52 5.84
CA LEU A 201 16.16 4.67 4.39
C LEU A 201 16.54 6.08 3.96
N PRO A 202 15.95 7.18 4.49
CA PRO A 202 16.40 8.53 4.18
C PRO A 202 17.85 8.81 4.61
N SER A 203 18.27 8.23 5.73
CA SER A 203 19.61 8.39 6.24
C SER A 203 20.65 7.61 5.42
N ALA A 204 20.32 6.39 5.00
CA ALA A 204 21.16 5.59 4.13
C ALA A 204 21.31 6.19 2.72
N MET A 205 20.27 6.87 2.22
CA MET A 205 20.27 7.52 0.91
C MET A 205 21.01 8.87 0.90
N SER A 206 21.02 9.56 2.04
CA SER A 206 21.71 10.84 2.22
C SER A 206 23.15 10.67 2.75
N PHE A 207 23.89 9.69 2.27
CA PHE A 207 25.24 9.36 2.73
C PHE A 207 26.15 10.61 2.72
N THR A 208 26.09 11.37 3.78
CA THR A 208 27.07 12.37 4.13
C THR A 208 28.07 11.72 5.07
N PHE A 209 29.32 11.75 4.67
CA PHE A 209 30.52 11.35 5.36
C PHE A 209 30.34 10.75 6.78
N LEU A 210 30.34 9.44 6.87
CA LEU A 210 30.40 8.74 8.15
C LEU A 210 31.80 8.90 8.74
N ARG A 211 31.89 9.55 9.87
CA ARG A 211 33.16 9.77 10.57
C ARG A 211 33.82 8.48 11.04
N SER A 212 33.05 7.44 11.32
CA SER A 212 33.57 6.12 11.70
C SER A 212 32.54 4.99 11.45
N PHE A 213 33.06 3.77 11.24
CA PHE A 213 32.22 2.57 11.12
C PHE A 213 31.40 2.31 12.39
N ASN A 214 31.95 2.61 13.56
CA ASN A 214 31.24 2.48 14.83
C ASN A 214 30.02 3.41 14.95
N GLU A 215 30.12 4.62 14.42
CA GLU A 215 29.01 5.56 14.38
C GLU A 215 27.91 5.07 13.41
N PHE A 216 28.31 4.53 12.28
CA PHE A 216 27.38 3.84 11.36
C PHE A 216 26.65 2.70 12.03
N CYS A 217 27.37 1.81 12.69
CA CYS A 217 26.76 0.67 13.38
C CYS A 217 25.79 1.12 14.48
N ARG A 218 26.15 2.14 15.25
CA ARG A 218 25.29 2.68 16.32
C ARG A 218 24.04 3.38 15.81
N GLN A 219 24.16 4.15 14.72
CA GLN A 219 23.04 4.92 14.17
C GLN A 219 22.10 4.08 13.29
N PHE A 220 22.63 3.06 12.58
CA PHE A 220 21.89 2.41 11.51
C PHE A 220 21.71 0.90 11.71
N ILE A 221 22.66 0.21 12.35
CA ILE A 221 22.60 -1.25 12.50
C ILE A 221 22.13 -1.64 13.90
N LEU A 222 22.59 -0.90 14.90
CA LEU A 222 22.24 -1.09 16.31
C LEU A 222 21.58 0.19 16.82
N PRO A 223 20.38 0.54 16.36
CA PRO A 223 19.65 1.60 17.03
C PRO A 223 19.63 1.23 18.50
N ALA A 224 19.91 2.21 19.37
CA ALA A 224 19.68 2.04 20.81
C ALA A 224 18.18 1.82 20.98
N ASP A 225 17.74 0.60 20.74
CA ASP A 225 16.39 0.17 21.00
C ASP A 225 16.18 0.35 22.49
N LYS A 226 15.55 1.44 22.84
CA LYS A 226 14.61 1.37 23.94
C LYS A 226 13.64 0.29 23.48
N LEU A 227 13.85 -0.93 23.96
CA LEU A 227 12.86 -1.97 23.88
C LEU A 227 11.55 -1.32 24.29
N HIS A 228 10.70 -1.01 23.33
CA HIS A 228 9.36 -0.51 23.59
C HIS A 228 8.55 -1.69 24.12
N VAL A 229 8.91 -2.10 25.35
CA VAL A 229 8.21 -3.14 26.11
C VAL A 229 6.72 -2.77 26.20
N SER A 230 6.41 -1.47 26.24
CA SER A 230 5.06 -0.94 26.13
C SER A 230 4.31 -1.43 24.91
N ASP A 231 4.90 -1.33 23.71
CA ASP A 231 4.21 -1.66 22.45
C ASP A 231 3.95 -3.17 22.34
N VAL A 232 4.91 -3.98 22.82
CA VAL A 232 4.73 -5.43 22.91
C VAL A 232 3.66 -5.77 23.96
N THR A 233 3.68 -5.09 25.09
CA THR A 233 2.69 -5.28 26.17
C THR A 233 1.29 -4.88 25.71
N ASP A 234 1.15 -3.79 25.00
CA ASP A 234 -0.13 -3.30 24.52
C ASP A 234 -0.67 -4.17 23.36
N SER A 235 0.22 -4.63 22.48
CA SER A 235 -0.13 -5.64 21.46
C SER A 235 -0.58 -6.96 22.09
N TYR A 236 0.10 -7.41 23.16
CA TYR A 236 -0.27 -8.62 23.89
C TYR A 236 -1.60 -8.46 24.65
N ARG A 237 -1.84 -7.30 25.27
CA ARG A 237 -3.12 -6.99 25.90
C ARG A 237 -4.28 -6.99 24.89
N THR A 238 -4.05 -6.41 23.72
CA THR A 238 -5.02 -6.41 22.62
C THR A 238 -5.31 -7.83 22.15
N PHE A 239 -4.28 -8.67 22.00
CA PHE A 239 -4.44 -10.09 21.69
C PHE A 239 -5.29 -10.81 22.73
N LEU A 240 -4.98 -10.62 24.02
CA LEU A 240 -5.75 -11.23 25.12
C LEU A 240 -7.21 -10.76 25.16
N SER A 241 -7.51 -9.51 24.77
CA SER A 241 -8.89 -9.03 24.67
C SER A 241 -9.64 -9.75 23.56
N TYR A 242 -9.05 -9.88 22.38
CA TYR A 242 -9.64 -10.62 21.27
C TYR A 242 -9.83 -12.12 21.56
N ASP A 243 -8.89 -12.73 22.25
CA ASP A 243 -9.00 -14.14 22.67
C ASP A 243 -10.18 -14.36 23.62
N ARG A 244 -10.39 -13.45 24.58
CA ARG A 244 -11.56 -13.45 25.45
C ARG A 244 -12.87 -13.26 24.68
N ASP A 245 -12.90 -12.30 23.77
CA ASP A 245 -14.08 -12.02 22.95
C ASP A 245 -14.42 -13.22 22.06
N LEU A 246 -13.43 -13.87 21.45
CA LEU A 246 -13.61 -15.10 20.68
C LEU A 246 -14.14 -16.24 21.54
N THR A 247 -13.63 -16.41 22.74
CA THR A 247 -14.12 -17.43 23.68
C THR A 247 -15.58 -17.16 24.03
N LEU A 248 -15.93 -15.91 24.36
CA LEU A 248 -17.31 -15.52 24.66
C LEU A 248 -18.26 -15.76 23.49
N LEU A 249 -17.84 -15.37 22.29
CA LEU A 249 -18.62 -15.58 21.07
C LEU A 249 -18.82 -17.06 20.76
N ASN A 250 -17.80 -17.88 20.99
CA ASN A 250 -17.91 -19.31 20.79
C ASN A 250 -18.90 -19.95 21.78
N ASP A 251 -18.85 -19.54 23.06
CA ASP A 251 -19.81 -19.98 24.06
C ASP A 251 -21.24 -19.56 23.72
N GLN A 252 -21.44 -18.34 23.26
CA GLN A 252 -22.73 -17.86 22.79
C GLN A 252 -23.22 -18.66 21.57
N PHE A 253 -22.34 -18.97 20.64
CA PHE A 253 -22.65 -19.77 19.46
C PHE A 253 -23.07 -21.20 19.81
N VAL A 254 -22.39 -21.83 20.77
CA VAL A 254 -22.76 -23.16 21.28
C VAL A 254 -24.18 -23.12 21.88
N ARG A 255 -24.47 -22.14 22.76
CA ARG A 255 -25.80 -21.98 23.38
C ARG A 255 -26.88 -21.72 22.36
N LEU A 256 -26.60 -20.89 21.33
CA LEU A 256 -27.57 -20.66 20.26
C LEU A 256 -27.84 -21.92 19.44
N ARG A 257 -26.85 -22.77 19.22
CA ARG A 257 -27.04 -24.10 18.61
C ARG A 257 -27.93 -24.97 19.45
N GLU A 258 -27.69 -25.05 20.73
CA GLU A 258 -28.55 -25.84 21.66
C GLU A 258 -30.00 -25.36 21.64
N ILE A 259 -30.24 -24.04 21.69
CA ILE A 259 -31.56 -23.43 21.59
C ILE A 259 -32.22 -23.81 20.25
N ARG A 260 -31.51 -23.69 19.14
CA ARG A 260 -32.02 -24.08 17.82
C ARG A 260 -32.40 -25.54 17.77
N ASP A 261 -31.57 -26.41 18.31
CA ASP A 261 -31.83 -27.86 18.31
C ASP A 261 -33.02 -28.23 19.23
N CYS A 262 -33.14 -27.53 20.37
CA CYS A 262 -34.33 -27.64 21.22
C CYS A 262 -35.60 -27.15 20.50
N PHE A 263 -35.53 -26.05 19.78
CA PHE A 263 -36.64 -25.52 19.01
C PHE A 263 -37.04 -26.45 17.86
N THR A 264 -36.09 -27.07 17.18
CA THR A 264 -36.38 -28.09 16.17
C THR A 264 -37.10 -29.28 16.77
N LYS A 265 -36.60 -29.85 17.89
CA LYS A 265 -37.25 -30.94 18.60
C LYS A 265 -38.68 -30.59 19.05
N LEU A 266 -38.86 -29.35 19.54
CA LEU A 266 -40.21 -28.89 19.95
C LEU A 266 -41.18 -28.80 18.75
N THR A 267 -40.67 -28.33 17.60
CA THR A 267 -41.48 -28.20 16.38
C THR A 267 -41.86 -29.57 15.83
N ASP A 268 -40.95 -30.51 15.82
CA ASP A 268 -41.20 -31.89 15.42
C ASP A 268 -42.20 -32.57 16.35
N SER A 269 -42.01 -32.45 17.67
CA SER A 269 -42.93 -32.98 18.67
C SER A 269 -44.35 -32.38 18.59
N ARG A 270 -44.44 -31.08 18.28
CA ARG A 270 -45.77 -30.44 18.03
C ARG A 270 -46.44 -30.98 16.76
N ARG A 271 -45.66 -31.21 15.71
CA ARG A 271 -46.14 -31.79 14.45
C ARG A 271 -46.65 -33.22 14.68
N ASP A 272 -45.86 -34.04 15.36
CA ASP A 272 -46.22 -35.44 15.67
C ASP A 272 -47.47 -35.52 16.54
N ARG A 273 -47.57 -34.61 17.53
CA ARG A 273 -48.78 -34.51 18.37
C ARG A 273 -50.02 -34.09 17.58
N ALA A 274 -49.87 -33.16 16.65
CA ALA A 274 -50.96 -32.74 15.78
C ALA A 274 -51.41 -33.87 14.87
N LEU A 275 -50.46 -34.63 14.31
CA LEU A 275 -50.70 -35.78 13.47
C LEU A 275 -51.41 -36.89 14.26
N ALA A 276 -50.94 -37.20 15.47
CA ALA A 276 -51.59 -38.21 16.34
C ALA A 276 -53.01 -37.83 16.69
N ARG A 277 -53.29 -36.55 17.00
CA ARG A 277 -54.65 -36.07 17.25
C ARG A 277 -55.56 -36.16 16.02
N TYR A 278 -55.05 -35.89 14.86
CA TYR A 278 -55.74 -35.99 13.60
C TYR A 278 -56.16 -37.47 13.35
N LEU A 279 -55.20 -38.39 13.45
CA LEU A 279 -55.46 -39.84 13.30
C LEU A 279 -56.45 -40.37 14.32
N GLU A 280 -56.35 -39.95 15.60
CA GLU A 280 -57.30 -40.31 16.63
C GLU A 280 -58.70 -39.80 16.29
N ALA A 281 -58.85 -38.59 15.79
CA ALA A 281 -60.14 -38.04 15.39
C ALA A 281 -60.76 -38.79 14.18
N GLU A 282 -59.92 -39.17 13.22
CA GLU A 282 -60.31 -39.91 12.03
C GLU A 282 -60.80 -41.34 12.39
N LEU A 283 -60.08 -42.06 13.25
CA LEU A 283 -60.46 -43.37 13.77
C LEU A 283 -61.75 -43.30 14.57
N ARG A 284 -62.01 -42.26 15.38
CA ARG A 284 -63.25 -42.05 16.10
C ARG A 284 -64.43 -41.81 15.14
N LEU A 285 -64.16 -41.13 14.04
CA LEU A 285 -65.21 -40.88 13.02
C LEU A 285 -65.59 -42.18 12.27
N GLU A 286 -64.59 -42.98 11.91
CA GLU A 286 -64.80 -44.28 11.30
C GLU A 286 -65.60 -45.21 12.22
N HIS A 287 -65.23 -45.31 13.50
CA HIS A 287 -66.03 -46.12 14.49
C HIS A 287 -67.43 -45.57 14.79
N ALA A 288 -67.72 -44.33 14.52
CA ALA A 288 -69.01 -43.72 14.70
C ALA A 288 -69.94 -43.91 13.46
N THR A 289 -69.35 -44.30 12.33
CA THR A 289 -70.04 -44.52 11.06
C THR A 289 -70.30 -46.01 10.75
N GLU A 290 -69.70 -46.91 11.51
CA GLU A 290 -70.09 -48.32 11.61
C GLU A 290 -71.23 -48.51 12.62
#